data_2d3a64ba64534ac4ee8cc203603073a2
#
_entry.id   2d3a64ba64534ac4ee8cc203603073a2
#
_cell.length_a   1.000
_cell.length_b   1.000
_cell.length_c   1.000
_cell.angle_alpha   90.00
_cell.angle_beta   90.00
_cell.angle_gamma   90.00
#
_symmetry.space_group_name_H-M   'P 1'
#
loop_
_entity.id
_entity.type
_entity.pdbx_description
1 polymer ?
#
loop_
_entity_poly.entity_id
_entity_poly.type
_entity_poly.pdbx_seq_one_letter_code
_entity_poly.pdbx_strand_id
1 'polypeptide(L)'
;MEDTGEVEKNAPWGLARISHRDSLTFSDFNKYLYAADAGEGVDVYVIDTGTYIDHVDFEGRAHWGKTIPEGDEDEDGNGHGTHCSGTIAGKKYGVAKKANVYAVKVLRSNGSGSMQDVVKGVEWAADAHTQKVKKGKKGFKGSAANMSLGGGKSPALDRAVNGAVAAGIHFAVAAGNDNADSCNYSPAAAENAITVGASALDDSRAYFSNYGKCNDIFAPGLSIISTWIGSKYAVNTISGTSMASPHIAGLLAYYLSLQPSADSAYAVADITPKKMKENILSIATVGALTDVPADTKNILAWNGGGSSNYSSIIKAGGYTVKKDAKTEKMPTTIDQLEEAIENDFNIISGEIVKDGKNALSKTKKFSKKIQEEIQEFFEELQY
;
A
#
# COMPACT_ATOMS: atom_id res chain seq x y z
N MET A 1 -8.96 21.52 -16.89
CA MET A 1 -8.10 20.38 -17.25
C MET A 1 -8.85 19.14 -16.85
N GLU A 2 -9.15 18.27 -17.81
CA GLU A 2 -9.76 16.98 -17.51
C GLU A 2 -8.79 16.19 -16.63
N ASP A 3 -9.30 15.63 -15.55
CA ASP A 3 -8.58 14.84 -14.57
C ASP A 3 -8.40 13.43 -15.17
N THR A 4 -7.45 13.29 -16.09
CA THR A 4 -7.16 12.04 -16.79
C THR A 4 -6.21 11.20 -15.95
N GLY A 5 -6.77 10.40 -15.02
CA GLY A 5 -6.02 9.36 -14.34
C GLY A 5 -5.49 8.31 -15.33
N GLU A 6 -4.38 7.70 -14.95
CA GLU A 6 -3.82 6.54 -15.66
C GLU A 6 -4.47 5.25 -15.18
N VAL A 7 -4.46 4.23 -16.04
CA VAL A 7 -4.93 2.89 -15.69
C VAL A 7 -3.80 1.89 -15.93
N GLU A 8 -3.28 1.29 -14.86
CA GLU A 8 -2.41 0.14 -14.97
C GLU A 8 -3.26 -1.13 -15.12
N LYS A 9 -3.05 -1.84 -16.24
CA LYS A 9 -3.61 -3.17 -16.49
C LYS A 9 -2.68 -4.23 -15.91
N ASN A 10 -3.25 -5.36 -15.49
CA ASN A 10 -2.51 -6.43 -14.81
C ASN A 10 -1.79 -5.95 -13.55
N ALA A 11 -2.41 -5.03 -12.83
CA ALA A 11 -1.92 -4.54 -11.56
C ALA A 11 -2.15 -5.58 -10.45
N PRO A 12 -1.31 -5.58 -9.41
CA PRO A 12 -1.59 -6.33 -8.19
C PRO A 12 -2.98 -5.99 -7.64
N TRP A 13 -3.69 -6.99 -7.11
CA TRP A 13 -5.03 -6.78 -6.58
C TRP A 13 -5.11 -5.71 -5.49
N GLY A 14 -4.06 -5.60 -4.68
CA GLY A 14 -4.00 -4.60 -3.61
C GLY A 14 -4.04 -3.16 -4.15
N LEU A 15 -3.34 -2.88 -5.25
CA LEU A 15 -3.39 -1.59 -5.93
C LEU A 15 -4.77 -1.34 -6.53
N ALA A 16 -5.34 -2.35 -7.19
CA ALA A 16 -6.71 -2.28 -7.71
C ALA A 16 -7.70 -1.95 -6.58
N ARG A 17 -7.61 -2.66 -5.43
CA ARG A 17 -8.55 -2.47 -4.32
C ARG A 17 -8.55 -1.06 -3.76
N ILE A 18 -7.39 -0.46 -3.56
CA ILE A 18 -7.30 0.91 -3.02
C ILE A 18 -7.73 2.00 -4.02
N SER A 19 -7.88 1.67 -5.29
CA SER A 19 -8.38 2.63 -6.31
C SER A 19 -9.87 2.50 -6.60
N HIS A 20 -10.53 1.49 -6.04
CA HIS A 20 -11.96 1.24 -6.18
C HIS A 20 -12.68 1.34 -4.83
N ARG A 21 -13.92 1.82 -4.85
CA ARG A 21 -14.73 1.97 -3.64
C ARG A 21 -15.45 0.68 -3.26
N ASP A 22 -16.03 0.02 -4.23
CA ASP A 22 -16.75 -1.24 -4.03
C ASP A 22 -15.78 -2.43 -4.09
N SER A 23 -16.24 -3.58 -3.65
CA SER A 23 -15.49 -4.84 -3.74
C SER A 23 -15.09 -5.12 -5.18
N LEU A 24 -13.88 -5.68 -5.35
CA LEU A 24 -13.36 -6.00 -6.68
C LEU A 24 -14.21 -7.08 -7.36
N THR A 25 -14.29 -6.97 -8.67
CA THR A 25 -14.97 -7.89 -9.58
C THR A 25 -13.97 -8.42 -10.62
N PHE A 26 -14.38 -9.39 -11.43
CA PHE A 26 -13.54 -9.88 -12.55
C PHE A 26 -13.18 -8.81 -13.57
N SER A 27 -13.95 -7.73 -13.65
CA SER A 27 -13.70 -6.65 -14.61
C SER A 27 -12.66 -5.63 -14.15
N ASP A 28 -12.37 -5.54 -12.84
CA ASP A 28 -11.55 -4.48 -12.26
C ASP A 28 -10.46 -4.94 -11.26
N PHE A 29 -10.44 -6.23 -10.89
CA PHE A 29 -9.52 -6.76 -9.86
C PHE A 29 -8.04 -6.56 -10.15
N ASN A 30 -7.66 -6.37 -11.40
CA ASN A 30 -6.29 -6.15 -11.87
C ASN A 30 -6.09 -4.78 -12.53
N LYS A 31 -6.94 -3.81 -12.21
CA LYS A 31 -6.87 -2.44 -12.76
C LYS A 31 -6.62 -1.43 -11.66
N TYR A 32 -5.47 -0.79 -11.71
CA TYR A 32 -5.10 0.28 -10.79
C TYR A 32 -5.29 1.64 -11.43
N LEU A 33 -6.17 2.46 -10.86
CA LEU A 33 -6.44 3.82 -11.29
C LEU A 33 -5.56 4.78 -10.47
N TYR A 34 -4.70 5.56 -11.12
CA TYR A 34 -3.77 6.43 -10.40
C TYR A 34 -3.44 7.72 -11.16
N ALA A 35 -3.03 8.75 -10.44
CA ALA A 35 -2.52 9.98 -11.02
C ALA A 35 -1.09 9.75 -11.56
N ALA A 36 -0.81 10.14 -12.82
CA ALA A 36 0.42 9.81 -13.54
C ALA A 36 1.70 10.20 -12.80
N ASP A 37 1.71 11.35 -12.13
CA ASP A 37 2.88 11.91 -11.44
C ASP A 37 2.86 11.66 -9.92
N ALA A 38 2.01 10.76 -9.46
CA ALA A 38 1.87 10.49 -8.03
C ALA A 38 3.19 9.98 -7.41
N GLY A 39 3.61 10.66 -6.36
CA GLY A 39 4.86 10.42 -5.64
C GLY A 39 6.00 11.35 -6.02
N GLU A 40 5.91 12.11 -7.13
CA GLU A 40 6.98 12.99 -7.55
C GLU A 40 7.33 14.04 -6.49
N GLY A 41 8.63 14.17 -6.19
CA GLY A 41 9.14 15.12 -5.20
C GLY A 41 9.02 14.64 -3.75
N VAL A 42 8.56 13.42 -3.50
CA VAL A 42 8.42 12.85 -2.15
C VAL A 42 9.47 11.78 -1.91
N ASP A 43 10.08 11.81 -0.73
CA ASP A 43 10.99 10.79 -0.23
C ASP A 43 10.28 9.91 0.79
N VAL A 44 10.46 8.60 0.68
CA VAL A 44 9.92 7.64 1.64
C VAL A 44 11.05 6.86 2.30
N TYR A 45 11.19 6.98 3.60
CA TYR A 45 12.14 6.19 4.39
C TYR A 45 11.54 4.82 4.70
N VAL A 46 12.20 3.77 4.23
CA VAL A 46 11.80 2.37 4.47
C VAL A 46 12.69 1.82 5.58
N ILE A 47 12.16 1.83 6.80
CA ILE A 47 12.86 1.43 8.03
C ILE A 47 12.62 -0.07 8.24
N ASP A 48 13.55 -0.90 7.74
CA ASP A 48 13.33 -2.34 7.55
C ASP A 48 14.67 -3.11 7.43
N THR A 49 14.70 -4.18 6.64
CA THR A 49 15.89 -5.01 6.36
C THR A 49 16.84 -4.44 5.30
N GLY A 50 16.52 -3.32 4.72
CA GLY A 50 17.20 -2.73 3.57
C GLY A 50 16.30 -2.70 2.33
N THR A 51 16.87 -2.30 1.21
CA THR A 51 16.21 -2.31 -0.11
C THR A 51 17.22 -2.70 -1.18
N TYR A 52 16.85 -3.62 -2.07
CA TYR A 52 17.63 -3.93 -3.26
C TYR A 52 17.48 -2.78 -4.27
N ILE A 53 18.32 -1.76 -4.15
CA ILE A 53 18.19 -0.48 -4.84
C ILE A 53 18.33 -0.58 -6.36
N ASP A 54 19.01 -1.62 -6.88
CA ASP A 54 19.23 -1.85 -8.31
C ASP A 54 18.09 -2.64 -8.98
N HIS A 55 17.04 -3.01 -8.24
CA HIS A 55 15.87 -3.66 -8.84
C HIS A 55 15.26 -2.76 -9.92
N VAL A 56 14.93 -3.35 -11.09
CA VAL A 56 14.47 -2.59 -12.27
C VAL A 56 13.16 -1.81 -12.01
N ASP A 57 12.32 -2.30 -11.13
CA ASP A 57 11.03 -1.67 -10.82
C ASP A 57 11.17 -0.32 -10.13
N PHE A 58 12.31 -0.03 -9.53
CA PHE A 58 12.58 1.29 -8.92
C PHE A 58 13.05 2.34 -9.93
N GLU A 59 13.51 1.96 -11.11
CA GLU A 59 13.94 2.88 -12.16
C GLU A 59 14.98 3.94 -11.68
N GLY A 60 15.86 3.56 -10.75
CA GLY A 60 16.85 4.46 -10.15
C GLY A 60 16.31 5.38 -9.04
N ARG A 61 15.07 5.20 -8.61
CA ARG A 61 14.42 5.98 -7.52
C ARG A 61 14.63 5.38 -6.13
N ALA A 62 15.29 4.24 -6.01
CA ALA A 62 15.68 3.65 -4.74
C ALA A 62 17.12 4.03 -4.39
N HIS A 63 17.33 4.41 -3.15
CA HIS A 63 18.60 4.89 -2.63
C HIS A 63 18.92 4.23 -1.30
N TRP A 64 20.22 4.06 -1.02
CA TRP A 64 20.64 3.63 0.31
C TRP A 64 20.74 4.86 1.24
N GLY A 65 20.06 4.80 2.36
CA GLY A 65 20.10 5.85 3.38
C GLY A 65 21.15 5.54 4.44
N LYS A 66 20.90 4.53 5.28
CA LYS A 66 21.77 4.18 6.41
C LYS A 66 21.62 2.71 6.79
N THR A 67 22.73 2.09 7.15
CA THR A 67 22.78 0.82 7.86
C THR A 67 23.06 1.09 9.34
N ILE A 68 22.12 0.72 10.21
CA ILE A 68 22.19 0.99 11.66
C ILE A 68 22.90 -0.12 12.43
N PRO A 69 22.60 -1.43 12.21
CA PRO A 69 23.28 -2.49 12.95
C PRO A 69 24.79 -2.46 12.73
N GLU A 70 25.55 -2.49 13.81
CA GLU A 70 27.00 -2.42 13.76
C GLU A 70 27.58 -3.62 13.01
N GLY A 71 28.50 -3.33 12.08
CA GLY A 71 29.19 -4.34 11.27
C GLY A 71 28.34 -5.01 10.19
N ASP A 72 27.14 -4.51 9.95
CA ASP A 72 26.28 -5.01 8.87
C ASP A 72 26.52 -4.27 7.54
N GLU A 73 26.10 -4.85 6.43
CA GLU A 73 26.37 -4.36 5.08
C GLU A 73 25.19 -3.53 4.53
N ASP A 74 25.49 -2.65 3.57
CA ASP A 74 24.51 -1.84 2.84
C ASP A 74 23.79 -2.68 1.78
N GLU A 75 23.09 -3.72 2.25
CA GLU A 75 22.30 -4.59 1.40
C GLU A 75 21.04 -5.10 2.11
N ASP A 76 20.03 -5.45 1.34
CA ASP A 76 18.90 -6.26 1.80
C ASP A 76 19.19 -7.75 1.54
N GLY A 77 19.66 -8.46 2.55
CA GLY A 77 19.88 -9.90 2.47
C GLY A 77 18.66 -10.75 2.87
N ASN A 78 17.54 -10.11 3.17
CA ASN A 78 16.27 -10.76 3.54
C ASN A 78 15.23 -10.75 2.43
N GLY A 79 14.98 -9.58 1.85
CA GLY A 79 13.93 -9.33 0.85
C GLY A 79 12.71 -8.58 1.38
N HIS A 80 12.46 -8.62 2.68
CA HIS A 80 11.27 -8.00 3.29
C HIS A 80 11.21 -6.48 3.03
N GLY A 81 12.31 -5.75 3.26
CA GLY A 81 12.37 -4.31 3.01
C GLY A 81 12.27 -3.95 1.53
N THR A 82 12.84 -4.78 0.64
CA THR A 82 12.67 -4.64 -0.82
C THR A 82 11.22 -4.80 -1.23
N HIS A 83 10.52 -5.77 -0.66
CA HIS A 83 9.10 -5.99 -0.92
C HIS A 83 8.25 -4.77 -0.49
N CYS A 84 8.46 -4.26 0.70
CA CYS A 84 7.80 -3.04 1.18
C CYS A 84 8.10 -1.84 0.29
N SER A 85 9.35 -1.64 -0.11
CA SER A 85 9.77 -0.55 -1.01
C SER A 85 9.07 -0.63 -2.37
N GLY A 86 8.91 -1.83 -2.92
CA GLY A 86 8.19 -2.07 -4.18
C GLY A 86 6.72 -1.68 -4.10
N THR A 87 6.03 -2.05 -3.02
CA THR A 87 4.63 -1.67 -2.78
C THR A 87 4.46 -0.16 -2.61
N ILE A 88 5.45 0.53 -2.05
CA ILE A 88 5.44 1.99 -1.92
C ILE A 88 5.60 2.68 -3.28
N ALA A 89 6.65 2.34 -4.02
CA ALA A 89 7.16 3.17 -5.11
C ALA A 89 7.58 2.41 -6.39
N GLY A 90 7.35 1.12 -6.48
CA GLY A 90 7.64 0.35 -7.68
C GLY A 90 6.83 0.83 -8.89
N LYS A 91 7.40 0.76 -10.07
CA LYS A 91 6.70 1.11 -11.32
C LYS A 91 5.49 0.21 -11.55
N LYS A 92 5.66 -1.11 -11.42
CA LYS A 92 4.58 -2.10 -11.57
C LYS A 92 3.84 -2.34 -10.25
N TYR A 93 4.56 -2.50 -9.15
CA TYR A 93 4.00 -2.98 -7.88
C TYR A 93 3.64 -1.87 -6.89
N GLY A 94 3.95 -0.62 -7.22
CA GLY A 94 3.88 0.50 -6.29
C GLY A 94 2.65 1.37 -6.39
N VAL A 95 2.27 1.92 -5.23
CA VAL A 95 1.19 2.90 -5.08
C VAL A 95 1.59 4.26 -5.67
N ALA A 96 2.77 4.76 -5.29
CA ALA A 96 3.30 6.07 -5.68
C ALA A 96 4.49 5.91 -6.62
N LYS A 97 4.20 5.71 -7.90
CA LYS A 97 5.16 5.24 -8.92
C LYS A 97 6.29 6.22 -9.26
N LYS A 98 6.21 7.47 -8.78
CA LYS A 98 7.23 8.51 -8.97
C LYS A 98 7.95 8.89 -7.67
N ALA A 99 7.63 8.26 -6.55
CA ALA A 99 8.30 8.51 -5.27
C ALA A 99 9.72 7.94 -5.25
N ASN A 100 10.59 8.57 -4.45
CA ASN A 100 11.87 8.00 -4.08
C ASN A 100 11.75 7.18 -2.80
N VAL A 101 12.48 6.09 -2.69
CA VAL A 101 12.63 5.32 -1.47
C VAL A 101 14.07 5.35 -0.97
N TYR A 102 14.24 5.46 0.33
CA TYR A 102 15.54 5.45 1.03
C TYR A 102 15.56 4.30 2.02
N ALA A 103 16.47 3.36 1.83
CA ALA A 103 16.65 2.26 2.75
C ALA A 103 17.26 2.73 4.07
N VAL A 104 16.58 2.48 5.17
CA VAL A 104 17.09 2.62 6.53
C VAL A 104 17.10 1.23 7.17
N LYS A 105 18.23 0.55 7.06
CA LYS A 105 18.39 -0.81 7.55
C LYS A 105 18.58 -0.82 9.05
N VAL A 106 17.56 -1.26 9.76
CA VAL A 106 17.55 -1.45 11.23
C VAL A 106 17.46 -2.92 11.61
N LEU A 107 17.05 -3.78 10.68
CA LEU A 107 16.97 -5.22 10.83
C LEU A 107 18.06 -5.89 10.01
N ARG A 108 18.64 -6.95 10.57
CA ARG A 108 19.64 -7.79 9.89
C ARG A 108 18.98 -8.67 8.82
N SER A 109 19.78 -9.32 8.02
CA SER A 109 19.30 -10.20 6.92
C SER A 109 18.49 -11.41 7.40
N ASN A 110 18.58 -11.80 8.68
CA ASN A 110 17.69 -12.79 9.29
C ASN A 110 16.30 -12.22 9.69
N GLY A 111 16.05 -10.95 9.43
CA GLY A 111 14.78 -10.28 9.74
C GLY A 111 14.66 -9.75 11.17
N SER A 112 15.63 -9.97 12.02
CA SER A 112 15.62 -9.50 13.41
C SER A 112 16.51 -8.30 13.66
N GLY A 113 16.21 -7.55 14.72
CA GLY A 113 17.00 -6.42 15.16
C GLY A 113 16.67 -6.02 16.60
N SER A 114 17.53 -5.18 17.17
CA SER A 114 17.31 -4.64 18.50
C SER A 114 16.35 -3.45 18.48
N MET A 115 15.59 -3.28 19.54
CA MET A 115 14.76 -2.10 19.75
C MET A 115 15.59 -0.80 19.66
N GLN A 116 16.80 -0.82 20.19
CA GLN A 116 17.73 0.31 20.15
C GLN A 116 18.09 0.70 18.70
N ASP A 117 18.37 -0.26 17.83
CA ASP A 117 18.69 -0.01 16.43
C ASP A 117 17.47 0.54 15.68
N VAL A 118 16.28 0.05 15.99
CA VAL A 118 15.04 0.59 15.41
C VAL A 118 14.84 2.05 15.79
N VAL A 119 15.01 2.41 17.07
CA VAL A 119 14.94 3.80 17.54
C VAL A 119 15.97 4.68 16.82
N LYS A 120 17.22 4.22 16.71
CA LYS A 120 18.28 4.95 15.98
C LYS A 120 17.94 5.18 14.51
N GLY A 121 17.30 4.21 13.86
CA GLY A 121 16.85 4.35 12.48
C GLY A 121 15.76 5.42 12.32
N VAL A 122 14.81 5.48 13.24
CA VAL A 122 13.77 6.52 13.27
C VAL A 122 14.40 7.90 13.48
N GLU A 123 15.34 8.03 14.41
CA GLU A 123 16.06 9.28 14.68
C GLU A 123 16.87 9.73 13.45
N TRP A 124 17.56 8.79 12.79
CA TRP A 124 18.31 9.09 11.57
C TRP A 124 17.40 9.62 10.47
N ALA A 125 16.24 9.01 10.26
CA ALA A 125 15.26 9.46 9.25
C ALA A 125 14.74 10.88 9.57
N ALA A 126 14.45 11.16 10.86
CA ALA A 126 14.03 12.49 11.30
C ALA A 126 15.11 13.56 11.01
N ASP A 127 16.38 13.25 11.29
CA ASP A 127 17.51 14.14 11.01
C ASP A 127 17.70 14.36 9.50
N ALA A 128 17.63 13.29 8.70
CA ALA A 128 17.76 13.38 7.25
C ALA A 128 16.65 14.26 6.63
N HIS A 129 15.42 14.10 7.08
CA HIS A 129 14.30 14.94 6.67
C HIS A 129 14.52 16.40 7.05
N THR A 130 14.88 16.67 8.29
CA THR A 130 15.10 18.03 8.80
C THR A 130 16.22 18.75 8.03
N GLN A 131 17.30 18.05 7.72
CA GLN A 131 18.40 18.60 6.92
C GLN A 131 17.97 18.89 5.49
N LYS A 132 17.15 18.04 4.86
CA LYS A 132 16.64 18.24 3.51
C LYS A 132 15.71 19.46 3.44
N VAL A 133 14.83 19.62 4.42
CA VAL A 133 13.98 20.81 4.55
C VAL A 133 14.82 22.10 4.67
N LYS A 134 15.85 22.09 5.53
CA LYS A 134 16.76 23.22 5.70
C LYS A 134 17.51 23.62 4.42
N LYS A 135 17.89 22.64 3.61
CA LYS A 135 18.59 22.88 2.34
C LYS A 135 17.68 23.44 1.25
N GLY A 136 16.37 23.42 1.44
CA GLY A 136 15.39 23.99 0.49
C GLY A 136 15.49 23.41 -0.91
N LYS A 137 15.59 22.08 -1.06
CA LYS A 137 15.73 21.42 -2.36
C LYS A 137 14.51 21.68 -3.25
N LYS A 138 14.77 22.18 -4.47
CA LYS A 138 13.72 22.48 -5.45
C LYS A 138 12.86 21.24 -5.75
N GLY A 139 11.55 21.42 -5.79
CA GLY A 139 10.58 20.36 -6.08
C GLY A 139 10.36 19.36 -4.96
N PHE A 140 10.99 19.54 -3.80
CA PHE A 140 10.74 18.68 -2.64
C PHE A 140 9.36 18.96 -2.04
N LYS A 141 8.55 17.91 -1.85
CA LYS A 141 7.17 17.99 -1.38
C LYS A 141 6.92 17.35 -0.02
N GLY A 142 7.96 16.86 0.62
CA GLY A 142 7.87 16.25 1.93
C GLY A 142 8.38 14.82 1.99
N SER A 143 8.30 14.24 3.17
CA SER A 143 8.76 12.88 3.46
C SER A 143 7.70 12.05 4.15
N ALA A 144 7.66 10.77 3.78
CA ALA A 144 6.92 9.74 4.50
C ALA A 144 7.89 8.67 5.01
N ALA A 145 7.43 7.79 5.87
CA ALA A 145 8.18 6.65 6.35
C ALA A 145 7.27 5.43 6.52
N ASN A 146 7.85 4.25 6.35
CA ASN A 146 7.17 2.98 6.56
C ASN A 146 7.95 2.15 7.58
N MET A 147 7.25 1.63 8.57
CA MET A 147 7.77 0.66 9.54
C MET A 147 6.90 -0.60 9.50
N SER A 148 7.28 -1.54 8.65
CA SER A 148 6.67 -2.87 8.57
C SER A 148 7.37 -3.83 9.54
N LEU A 149 7.42 -3.46 10.79
CA LEU A 149 8.08 -4.18 11.88
C LEU A 149 7.38 -3.87 13.20
N GLY A 150 7.69 -4.64 14.20
CA GLY A 150 7.18 -4.38 15.54
C GLY A 150 7.59 -5.45 16.54
N GLY A 151 7.26 -5.16 17.76
CA GLY A 151 7.48 -6.04 18.91
C GLY A 151 6.50 -5.70 20.01
N GLY A 152 6.76 -6.21 21.21
CA GLY A 152 6.00 -5.85 22.39
C GLY A 152 6.03 -4.35 22.67
N LYS A 153 5.12 -3.89 23.48
CA LYS A 153 4.95 -2.48 23.84
C LYS A 153 6.27 -1.85 24.30
N SER A 154 6.71 -0.81 23.62
CA SER A 154 7.90 -0.02 23.92
C SER A 154 7.58 1.47 23.92
N PRO A 155 7.41 2.09 25.10
CA PRO A 155 7.19 3.53 25.17
C PRO A 155 8.31 4.36 24.53
N ALA A 156 9.55 3.87 24.57
CA ALA A 156 10.69 4.54 23.93
C ALA A 156 10.54 4.59 22.40
N LEU A 157 10.15 3.49 21.77
CA LEU A 157 9.91 3.46 20.32
C LEU A 157 8.70 4.30 19.94
N ASP A 158 7.60 4.22 20.69
CA ASP A 158 6.43 5.04 20.43
C ASP A 158 6.75 6.55 20.50
N ARG A 159 7.55 6.96 21.48
CA ARG A 159 8.02 8.36 21.59
C ARG A 159 8.93 8.77 20.44
N ALA A 160 9.83 7.89 20.02
CA ALA A 160 10.73 8.17 18.89
C ALA A 160 9.94 8.40 17.60
N VAL A 161 8.96 7.54 17.31
CA VAL A 161 8.09 7.68 16.15
C VAL A 161 7.25 8.95 16.24
N ASN A 162 6.61 9.21 17.37
CA ASN A 162 5.82 10.43 17.56
C ASN A 162 6.71 11.70 17.45
N GLY A 163 7.96 11.65 17.89
CA GLY A 163 8.93 12.73 17.71
C GLY A 163 9.31 12.96 16.25
N ALA A 164 9.49 11.91 15.47
CA ALA A 164 9.76 12.01 14.04
C ALA A 164 8.54 12.57 13.28
N VAL A 165 7.33 12.18 13.66
CA VAL A 165 6.09 12.76 13.13
C VAL A 165 6.02 14.26 13.45
N ALA A 166 6.34 14.66 14.68
CA ALA A 166 6.40 16.07 15.07
C ALA A 166 7.45 16.87 14.29
N ALA A 167 8.52 16.23 13.80
CA ALA A 167 9.51 16.82 12.90
C ALA A 167 9.03 16.97 11.45
N GLY A 168 7.86 16.44 11.09
CA GLY A 168 7.21 16.62 9.80
C GLY A 168 7.18 15.37 8.91
N ILE A 169 7.62 14.21 9.37
CA ILE A 169 7.54 12.97 8.60
C ILE A 169 6.17 12.29 8.82
N HIS A 170 5.54 11.88 7.73
CA HIS A 170 4.28 11.13 7.75
C HIS A 170 4.59 9.63 7.88
N PHE A 171 4.16 9.00 8.97
CA PHE A 171 4.46 7.59 9.26
C PHE A 171 3.29 6.66 9.04
N ALA A 172 3.54 5.55 8.34
CA ALA A 172 2.71 4.36 8.35
C ALA A 172 3.43 3.23 9.07
N VAL A 173 2.72 2.53 9.94
CA VAL A 173 3.28 1.42 10.73
C VAL A 173 2.33 0.21 10.69
N ALA A 174 2.90 -0.99 10.73
CA ALA A 174 2.14 -2.23 10.76
C ALA A 174 1.46 -2.44 12.13
N ALA A 175 0.21 -2.91 12.10
CA ALA A 175 -0.55 -3.19 13.32
C ALA A 175 -0.05 -4.43 14.08
N GLY A 176 0.60 -5.36 13.40
CA GLY A 176 1.02 -6.66 13.93
C GLY A 176 0.16 -7.80 13.40
N ASN A 177 0.65 -9.04 13.58
CA ASN A 177 0.16 -10.24 12.91
C ASN A 177 -0.26 -11.36 13.88
N ASP A 178 -0.66 -11.03 15.10
CA ASP A 178 -0.98 -12.00 16.15
C ASP A 178 -2.49 -12.14 16.41
N ASN A 179 -3.33 -11.56 15.51
CA ASN A 179 -4.78 -11.51 15.71
C ASN A 179 -5.16 -11.03 17.12
N ALA A 180 -4.55 -9.92 17.53
CA ALA A 180 -4.62 -9.38 18.88
C ALA A 180 -4.76 -7.84 18.86
N ASP A 181 -4.93 -7.23 20.05
CA ASP A 181 -5.04 -5.78 20.19
C ASP A 181 -3.72 -5.07 19.86
N SER A 182 -3.73 -4.27 18.81
CA SER A 182 -2.57 -3.50 18.35
C SER A 182 -2.01 -2.51 19.36
N CYS A 183 -2.78 -2.09 20.37
CA CYS A 183 -2.32 -1.22 21.44
C CYS A 183 -1.23 -1.85 22.33
N ASN A 184 -1.08 -3.17 22.27
CA ASN A 184 -0.06 -3.92 23.02
C ASN A 184 1.26 -4.10 22.25
N TYR A 185 1.39 -3.44 21.09
CA TYR A 185 2.54 -3.55 20.19
C TYR A 185 3.12 -2.17 19.88
N SER A 186 4.42 -2.11 19.60
CA SER A 186 5.10 -0.90 19.17
C SER A 186 5.87 -1.18 17.86
N PRO A 187 5.84 -0.27 16.89
CA PRO A 187 5.29 1.10 16.94
C PRO A 187 3.77 1.20 16.68
N ALA A 188 3.01 0.10 16.61
CA ALA A 188 1.56 0.09 16.35
C ALA A 188 0.79 1.03 17.31
N ALA A 189 1.23 1.14 18.56
CA ALA A 189 0.63 2.02 19.58
C ALA A 189 1.11 3.48 19.52
N ALA A 190 1.97 3.86 18.58
CA ALA A 190 2.40 5.24 18.40
C ALA A 190 1.26 6.08 17.85
N GLU A 191 0.70 6.96 18.66
CA GLU A 191 -0.56 7.67 18.40
C GLU A 191 -0.52 8.56 17.14
N ASN A 192 0.65 9.17 16.84
CA ASN A 192 0.77 10.11 15.74
C ASN A 192 1.08 9.45 14.40
N ALA A 193 1.46 8.18 14.38
CA ALA A 193 1.58 7.38 13.17
C ALA A 193 0.21 6.86 12.70
N ILE A 194 0.12 6.43 11.44
CA ILE A 194 -1.04 5.71 10.92
C ILE A 194 -0.76 4.22 11.10
N THR A 195 -1.53 3.56 11.97
CA THR A 195 -1.42 2.13 12.23
C THR A 195 -2.34 1.35 11.32
N VAL A 196 -1.78 0.41 10.58
CA VAL A 196 -2.41 -0.24 9.42
C VAL A 196 -2.62 -1.73 9.67
N GLY A 197 -3.88 -2.15 9.65
CA GLY A 197 -4.29 -3.56 9.62
C GLY A 197 -4.35 -4.09 8.18
N ALA A 198 -4.39 -5.41 8.05
CA ALA A 198 -4.39 -6.10 6.75
C ALA A 198 -5.79 -6.57 6.34
N SER A 199 -6.15 -6.32 5.09
CA SER A 199 -7.34 -6.87 4.43
C SER A 199 -6.97 -7.94 3.39
N ALA A 200 -7.95 -8.74 3.01
CA ALA A 200 -7.87 -9.78 1.99
C ALA A 200 -8.68 -9.40 0.74
N LEU A 201 -8.46 -10.15 -0.34
CA LEU A 201 -9.11 -9.94 -1.64
C LEU A 201 -10.65 -9.99 -1.58
N ASP A 202 -11.21 -10.80 -0.69
CA ASP A 202 -12.65 -10.95 -0.46
C ASP A 202 -13.25 -9.89 0.47
N ASP A 203 -12.48 -8.83 0.77
CA ASP A 203 -12.85 -7.80 1.74
C ASP A 203 -13.08 -8.34 3.18
N SER A 204 -12.44 -9.43 3.56
CA SER A 204 -12.32 -9.80 4.97
C SER A 204 -11.10 -9.13 5.61
N ARG A 205 -11.13 -8.90 6.92
CA ARG A 205 -9.89 -8.69 7.69
C ARG A 205 -9.03 -9.94 7.54
N ALA A 206 -7.76 -9.79 7.19
CA ALA A 206 -6.85 -10.91 7.15
C ALA A 206 -6.82 -11.61 8.52
N TYR A 207 -6.86 -12.94 8.53
CA TYR A 207 -7.02 -13.76 9.75
C TYR A 207 -5.97 -13.47 10.82
N PHE A 208 -4.77 -13.07 10.43
CA PHE A 208 -3.66 -12.75 11.32
C PHE A 208 -3.65 -11.29 11.80
N SER A 209 -4.38 -10.38 11.12
CA SER A 209 -4.27 -8.95 11.38
C SER A 209 -4.65 -8.56 12.79
N ASN A 210 -3.76 -7.83 13.45
CA ASN A 210 -4.14 -7.13 14.67
C ASN A 210 -5.24 -6.11 14.41
N TYR A 211 -5.92 -5.71 15.46
CA TYR A 211 -7.12 -4.87 15.46
C TYR A 211 -7.17 -3.98 16.72
N GLY A 212 -8.29 -3.35 16.99
CA GLY A 212 -8.54 -2.59 18.21
C GLY A 212 -8.45 -1.07 17.99
N LYS A 213 -8.47 -0.34 19.10
CA LYS A 213 -8.56 1.13 19.11
C LYS A 213 -7.34 1.82 18.50
N CYS A 214 -6.17 1.18 18.57
CA CYS A 214 -4.93 1.70 18.00
C CYS A 214 -4.81 1.42 16.49
N ASN A 215 -5.68 0.59 15.92
CA ASN A 215 -5.71 0.36 14.48
C ASN A 215 -6.49 1.49 13.80
N ASP A 216 -5.82 2.27 12.95
CA ASP A 216 -6.42 3.44 12.33
C ASP A 216 -7.17 3.14 11.04
N ILE A 217 -6.63 2.25 10.21
CA ILE A 217 -7.12 1.95 8.86
C ILE A 217 -6.67 0.55 8.44
N PHE A 218 -7.36 -0.03 7.46
CA PHE A 218 -6.96 -1.24 6.78
C PHE A 218 -6.45 -0.95 5.36
N ALA A 219 -5.56 -1.81 4.90
CA ALA A 219 -5.09 -1.85 3.53
C ALA A 219 -4.78 -3.30 3.13
N PRO A 220 -4.66 -3.61 1.82
CA PRO A 220 -4.37 -4.97 1.36
C PRO A 220 -3.09 -5.54 1.95
N GLY A 221 -3.16 -6.73 2.55
CA GLY A 221 -2.02 -7.35 3.23
C GLY A 221 -1.94 -8.87 3.10
N LEU A 222 -2.94 -9.53 2.51
CA LEU A 222 -2.91 -10.99 2.27
C LEU A 222 -2.54 -11.26 0.81
N SER A 223 -1.51 -12.08 0.59
CA SER A 223 -1.04 -12.45 -0.75
C SER A 223 -0.73 -11.23 -1.64
N ILE A 224 0.25 -10.47 -1.24
CA ILE A 224 0.69 -9.25 -1.95
C ILE A 224 1.99 -9.53 -2.70
N ILE A 225 1.95 -9.38 -4.02
CA ILE A 225 3.13 -9.47 -4.88
C ILE A 225 3.88 -8.14 -4.90
N SER A 226 5.20 -8.20 -4.82
CA SER A 226 6.09 -7.04 -4.96
C SER A 226 7.51 -7.48 -5.31
N THR A 227 8.40 -6.51 -5.44
CA THR A 227 9.83 -6.72 -5.71
C THR A 227 10.50 -7.56 -4.64
N TRP A 228 11.51 -8.33 -5.02
CA TRP A 228 12.28 -9.21 -4.15
C TRP A 228 13.78 -9.15 -4.45
N ILE A 229 14.58 -9.87 -3.67
CA ILE A 229 16.03 -10.02 -3.84
C ILE A 229 16.39 -11.28 -4.64
N GLY A 230 17.66 -11.43 -4.98
CA GLY A 230 18.22 -12.58 -5.72
C GLY A 230 18.43 -12.28 -7.21
N SER A 231 17.63 -11.38 -7.78
CA SER A 231 17.79 -10.85 -9.13
C SER A 231 17.14 -9.48 -9.20
N LYS A 232 17.62 -8.62 -10.10
CA LYS A 232 17.00 -7.30 -10.32
C LYS A 232 15.61 -7.35 -10.96
N TYR A 233 15.11 -8.54 -11.27
CA TYR A 233 13.77 -8.81 -11.79
C TYR A 233 12.91 -9.64 -10.82
N ALA A 234 13.46 -10.03 -9.67
CA ALA A 234 12.81 -10.93 -8.75
C ALA A 234 11.55 -10.33 -8.14
N VAL A 235 10.54 -11.16 -7.95
CA VAL A 235 9.29 -10.84 -7.27
C VAL A 235 8.96 -11.93 -6.27
N ASN A 236 8.12 -11.61 -5.29
CA ASN A 236 7.63 -12.58 -4.32
C ASN A 236 6.24 -12.16 -3.82
N THR A 237 5.40 -13.13 -3.53
CA THR A 237 4.07 -12.93 -2.94
C THR A 237 4.11 -13.36 -1.49
N ILE A 238 3.89 -12.42 -0.58
CA ILE A 238 3.88 -12.65 0.88
C ILE A 238 2.72 -11.92 1.54
N SER A 239 2.46 -12.26 2.80
CA SER A 239 1.33 -11.74 3.56
C SER A 239 1.76 -11.16 4.90
N GLY A 240 1.05 -10.15 5.37
CA GLY A 240 1.28 -9.53 6.66
C GLY A 240 0.70 -8.12 6.73
N THR A 241 0.55 -7.58 7.93
CA THR A 241 0.35 -6.14 8.11
C THR A 241 1.58 -5.36 7.64
N SER A 242 2.73 -6.04 7.53
CA SER A 242 3.95 -5.57 6.85
C SER A 242 3.74 -5.24 5.37
N MET A 243 2.75 -5.84 4.71
CA MET A 243 2.39 -5.58 3.31
C MET A 243 1.27 -4.53 3.22
N ALA A 244 0.45 -4.41 4.24
CA ALA A 244 -0.60 -3.41 4.34
C ALA A 244 -0.02 -2.00 4.60
N SER A 245 0.88 -1.87 5.54
CA SER A 245 1.52 -0.60 5.91
C SER A 245 2.14 0.14 4.72
N PRO A 246 2.92 -0.49 3.83
CA PRO A 246 3.50 0.20 2.68
C PRO A 246 2.47 0.71 1.67
N HIS A 247 1.27 0.15 1.59
CA HIS A 247 0.18 0.76 0.81
C HIS A 247 -0.17 2.16 1.36
N ILE A 248 -0.23 2.32 2.68
CA ILE A 248 -0.47 3.61 3.31
C ILE A 248 0.73 4.55 3.18
N ALA A 249 1.95 4.06 3.34
CA ALA A 249 3.16 4.88 3.10
C ALA A 249 3.21 5.38 1.65
N GLY A 250 2.83 4.53 0.69
CA GLY A 250 2.66 4.91 -0.70
C GLY A 250 1.56 5.95 -0.89
N LEU A 251 0.42 5.83 -0.22
CA LEU A 251 -0.65 6.83 -0.25
C LEU A 251 -0.23 8.17 0.36
N LEU A 252 0.56 8.15 1.43
CA LEU A 252 1.14 9.37 2.00
C LEU A 252 2.01 10.09 0.97
N ALA A 253 2.89 9.37 0.28
CA ALA A 253 3.70 9.93 -0.80
C ALA A 253 2.83 10.41 -1.97
N TYR A 254 1.81 9.65 -2.34
CA TYR A 254 0.84 9.95 -3.38
C TYR A 254 0.16 11.30 -3.10
N TYR A 255 -0.44 11.46 -1.92
CA TYR A 255 -1.16 12.67 -1.56
C TYR A 255 -0.26 13.87 -1.30
N LEU A 256 0.95 13.66 -0.73
CA LEU A 256 1.95 14.73 -0.61
C LEU A 256 2.34 15.28 -1.98
N SER A 257 2.51 14.41 -2.99
CA SER A 257 2.89 14.82 -4.34
C SER A 257 1.82 15.64 -5.06
N LEU A 258 0.56 15.50 -4.67
CA LEU A 258 -0.55 16.28 -5.23
C LEU A 258 -0.63 17.71 -4.65
N GLN A 259 0.18 18.01 -3.62
CA GLN A 259 0.32 19.36 -3.09
C GLN A 259 1.26 20.19 -3.99
N PRO A 260 1.09 21.53 -4.07
CA PRO A 260 2.09 22.38 -4.69
C PRO A 260 3.43 22.23 -3.96
N SER A 261 4.55 22.27 -4.70
CA SER A 261 5.87 22.30 -4.08
C SER A 261 6.12 23.61 -3.33
N ALA A 262 6.96 23.56 -2.28
CA ALA A 262 7.22 24.71 -1.42
C ALA A 262 7.80 25.94 -2.17
N ASP A 263 8.46 25.73 -3.30
CA ASP A 263 9.01 26.77 -4.18
C ASP A 263 8.02 27.23 -5.29
N SER A 264 6.80 26.71 -5.30
CA SER A 264 5.76 27.11 -6.24
C SER A 264 5.16 28.46 -5.85
N ALA A 265 4.79 29.27 -6.86
CA ALA A 265 4.01 30.50 -6.66
C ALA A 265 2.61 30.24 -6.04
N TYR A 266 2.17 29.00 -6.07
CA TYR A 266 0.90 28.54 -5.48
C TYR A 266 1.09 27.78 -4.16
N ALA A 267 2.32 27.80 -3.60
CA ALA A 267 2.61 27.13 -2.35
C ALA A 267 1.69 27.67 -1.24
N VAL A 268 1.04 26.74 -0.56
CA VAL A 268 0.39 26.95 0.72
C VAL A 268 1.29 26.38 1.81
N ALA A 269 1.01 26.64 3.07
CA ALA A 269 1.72 26.00 4.17
C ALA A 269 1.70 24.46 3.98
N ASP A 270 2.84 23.82 4.24
CA ASP A 270 2.96 22.36 4.14
C ASP A 270 1.88 21.69 4.99
N ILE A 271 1.25 20.66 4.42
CA ILE A 271 0.26 19.89 5.16
C ILE A 271 0.95 19.12 6.29
N THR A 272 0.46 19.30 7.51
CA THR A 272 1.02 18.60 8.67
C THR A 272 0.69 17.11 8.65
N PRO A 273 1.53 16.25 9.28
CA PRO A 273 1.22 14.83 9.43
C PRO A 273 -0.13 14.56 10.09
N LYS A 274 -0.50 15.35 11.11
CA LYS A 274 -1.81 15.27 11.75
C LYS A 274 -2.95 15.51 10.76
N LYS A 275 -2.86 16.56 9.96
CA LYS A 275 -3.90 16.90 8.97
C LYS A 275 -3.97 15.89 7.84
N MET A 276 -2.83 15.38 7.37
CA MET A 276 -2.80 14.32 6.36
C MET A 276 -3.42 13.02 6.90
N LYS A 277 -3.11 12.62 8.12
CA LYS A 277 -3.74 11.48 8.79
C LYS A 277 -5.27 11.66 8.84
N GLU A 278 -5.74 12.79 9.34
CA GLU A 278 -7.18 13.12 9.38
C GLU A 278 -7.82 13.01 8.00
N ASN A 279 -7.18 13.55 6.97
CA ASN A 279 -7.68 13.53 5.60
C ASN A 279 -7.75 12.10 5.04
N ILE A 280 -6.70 11.29 5.19
CA ILE A 280 -6.68 9.90 4.72
C ILE A 280 -7.79 9.08 5.38
N LEU A 281 -7.99 9.24 6.69
CA LEU A 281 -9.06 8.55 7.41
C LEU A 281 -10.45 9.04 6.97
N SER A 282 -10.61 10.33 6.72
CA SER A 282 -11.89 10.94 6.34
C SER A 282 -12.40 10.51 4.96
N ILE A 283 -11.51 10.19 4.03
CA ILE A 283 -11.85 9.78 2.66
C ILE A 283 -11.92 8.27 2.48
N ALA A 284 -11.58 7.49 3.50
CA ALA A 284 -11.55 6.04 3.43
C ALA A 284 -12.92 5.43 3.08
N THR A 285 -12.89 4.20 2.56
CA THR A 285 -14.10 3.42 2.30
C THR A 285 -14.61 2.79 3.59
N VAL A 286 -15.84 3.10 3.99
CA VAL A 286 -16.43 2.74 5.28
C VAL A 286 -17.27 1.47 5.16
N GLY A 287 -17.06 0.53 6.09
CA GLY A 287 -17.88 -0.67 6.23
C GLY A 287 -17.68 -1.73 5.16
N ALA A 288 -16.56 -1.64 4.40
CA ALA A 288 -16.26 -2.60 3.35
C ALA A 288 -15.87 -3.98 3.86
N LEU A 289 -15.20 -4.04 5.02
CA LEU A 289 -14.62 -5.29 5.50
C LEU A 289 -15.56 -6.10 6.38
N THR A 290 -15.43 -7.42 6.30
CA THR A 290 -15.99 -8.39 7.25
C THR A 290 -14.97 -8.77 8.32
N ASP A 291 -15.40 -9.43 9.38
CA ASP A 291 -14.55 -9.92 10.49
C ASP A 291 -13.75 -8.83 11.23
N VAL A 292 -14.25 -7.60 11.22
CA VAL A 292 -13.67 -6.49 11.97
C VAL A 292 -14.33 -6.42 13.35
N PRO A 293 -13.56 -6.51 14.45
CA PRO A 293 -14.09 -6.39 15.80
C PRO A 293 -14.79 -5.04 16.05
N ALA A 294 -15.79 -5.04 16.95
CA ALA A 294 -16.65 -3.87 17.16
C ALA A 294 -15.94 -2.61 17.64
N ASP A 295 -14.79 -2.75 18.32
CA ASP A 295 -13.96 -1.63 18.81
C ASP A 295 -12.94 -1.11 17.79
N THR A 296 -12.95 -1.68 16.58
CA THR A 296 -12.01 -1.38 15.50
C THR A 296 -12.73 -0.58 14.40
N LYS A 297 -12.09 0.48 13.93
CA LYS A 297 -12.58 1.26 12.79
C LYS A 297 -12.58 0.38 11.52
N ASN A 298 -13.77 0.15 10.95
CA ASN A 298 -13.92 -0.55 9.68
C ASN A 298 -13.83 0.45 8.53
N ILE A 299 -12.61 0.87 8.22
CA ILE A 299 -12.31 1.74 7.08
C ILE A 299 -11.13 1.20 6.28
N LEU A 300 -11.25 1.25 4.96
CA LEU A 300 -10.29 0.75 4.00
C LEU A 300 -9.70 1.90 3.19
N ALA A 301 -8.40 1.85 2.95
CA ALA A 301 -7.66 2.85 2.18
C ALA A 301 -8.23 3.10 0.79
N TRP A 302 -8.20 4.36 0.34
CA TRP A 302 -8.60 4.78 -1.00
C TRP A 302 -7.67 5.88 -1.53
N ASN A 303 -7.32 5.80 -2.81
CA ASN A 303 -6.36 6.71 -3.46
C ASN A 303 -7.01 7.86 -4.25
N GLY A 304 -8.32 8.01 -4.17
CA GLY A 304 -9.03 9.03 -4.96
C GLY A 304 -9.49 8.56 -6.33
N GLY A 305 -9.38 7.25 -6.65
CA GLY A 305 -9.86 6.68 -7.91
C GLY A 305 -9.11 7.21 -9.15
N GLY A 306 -7.85 7.61 -9.00
CA GLY A 306 -7.01 8.12 -10.09
C GLY A 306 -7.08 9.64 -10.30
N SER A 307 -7.89 10.36 -9.53
CA SER A 307 -7.91 11.82 -9.57
C SER A 307 -6.57 12.42 -9.14
N SER A 308 -6.14 13.45 -9.85
CA SER A 308 -4.97 14.28 -9.49
C SER A 308 -5.35 15.53 -8.68
N ASN A 309 -6.62 15.78 -8.49
CA ASN A 309 -7.12 16.95 -7.77
C ASN A 309 -7.34 16.64 -6.28
N TYR A 310 -6.33 16.92 -5.46
CA TYR A 310 -6.38 16.68 -4.02
C TYR A 310 -7.60 17.28 -3.32
N SER A 311 -7.94 18.53 -3.63
CA SER A 311 -9.09 19.21 -3.01
C SER A 311 -10.41 18.50 -3.35
N SER A 312 -10.57 18.03 -4.59
CA SER A 312 -11.74 17.27 -5.02
C SER A 312 -11.82 15.92 -4.32
N ILE A 313 -10.68 15.21 -4.14
CA ILE A 313 -10.59 13.96 -3.41
C ILE A 313 -11.08 14.14 -1.97
N ILE A 314 -10.54 15.15 -1.28
CA ILE A 314 -10.91 15.43 0.12
C ILE A 314 -12.38 15.84 0.24
N LYS A 315 -12.86 16.66 -0.70
CA LYS A 315 -14.26 17.09 -0.74
C LYS A 315 -15.24 15.94 -0.97
N ALA A 316 -14.83 14.92 -1.71
CA ALA A 316 -15.65 13.72 -1.93
C ALA A 316 -15.99 13.00 -0.61
N GLY A 317 -15.08 13.05 0.38
CA GLY A 317 -15.26 12.45 1.69
C GLY A 317 -15.24 10.92 1.68
N GLY A 318 -15.67 10.34 2.79
CA GLY A 318 -15.78 8.89 2.94
C GLY A 318 -16.94 8.32 2.14
N TYR A 319 -16.78 7.05 1.74
CA TYR A 319 -17.81 6.30 1.03
C TYR A 319 -18.25 5.10 1.87
N THR A 320 -19.53 5.00 2.16
CA THR A 320 -20.09 3.84 2.85
C THR A 320 -20.60 2.83 1.84
N VAL A 321 -20.08 1.62 1.90
CA VAL A 321 -20.49 0.53 1.01
C VAL A 321 -21.97 0.20 1.23
N LYS A 322 -22.73 0.10 0.13
CA LYS A 322 -24.15 -0.26 0.17
C LYS A 322 -24.29 -1.78 0.36
N LYS A 323 -24.92 -2.19 1.44
CA LYS A 323 -25.11 -3.61 1.79
C LYS A 323 -26.04 -4.38 0.84
N ASP A 324 -26.82 -3.69 0.01
CA ASP A 324 -27.83 -4.29 -0.88
C ASP A 324 -27.32 -4.58 -2.31
N ALA A 325 -26.09 -4.20 -2.64
CA ALA A 325 -25.48 -4.64 -3.87
C ALA A 325 -25.14 -6.13 -3.73
N LYS A 326 -25.77 -6.99 -4.52
CA LYS A 326 -25.27 -8.36 -4.77
C LYS A 326 -23.93 -8.22 -5.51
N THR A 327 -22.92 -7.81 -4.80
CA THR A 327 -21.55 -7.84 -5.29
C THR A 327 -21.15 -9.32 -5.33
N GLU A 328 -20.96 -9.83 -6.51
CA GLU A 328 -20.28 -11.12 -6.68
C GLU A 328 -18.92 -10.95 -6.02
N LYS A 329 -18.73 -11.67 -4.92
CA LYS A 329 -17.43 -11.66 -4.21
C LYS A 329 -16.40 -12.31 -5.12
N MET A 330 -15.21 -11.75 -5.18
CA MET A 330 -14.08 -12.40 -5.83
C MET A 330 -13.89 -13.79 -5.23
N PRO A 331 -13.75 -14.82 -6.06
CA PRO A 331 -13.46 -16.17 -5.59
C PRO A 331 -12.10 -16.19 -4.89
N THR A 332 -12.03 -16.92 -3.80
CA THR A 332 -10.79 -17.11 -3.00
C THR A 332 -10.21 -18.51 -3.19
N THR A 333 -10.91 -19.37 -3.91
CA THR A 333 -10.48 -20.73 -4.25
C THR A 333 -10.65 -21.03 -5.73
N ILE A 334 -9.90 -22.00 -6.25
CA ILE A 334 -9.99 -22.42 -7.64
C ILE A 334 -11.41 -22.92 -7.98
N ASP A 335 -12.04 -23.68 -7.09
CA ASP A 335 -13.41 -24.19 -7.29
C ASP A 335 -14.44 -23.06 -7.43
N GLN A 336 -14.35 -22.03 -6.58
CA GLN A 336 -15.21 -20.83 -6.66
C GLN A 336 -14.95 -20.04 -7.94
N LEU A 337 -13.72 -20.06 -8.44
CA LEU A 337 -13.34 -19.44 -9.69
C LEU A 337 -13.95 -20.18 -10.87
N GLU A 338 -13.87 -21.50 -10.91
CA GLU A 338 -14.48 -22.30 -11.97
C GLU A 338 -15.98 -22.09 -12.02
N GLU A 339 -16.64 -22.07 -10.85
CA GLU A 339 -18.09 -21.78 -10.74
C GLU A 339 -18.45 -20.37 -11.25
N ALA A 340 -17.63 -19.35 -10.92
CA ALA A 340 -17.86 -17.99 -11.39
C ALA A 340 -17.67 -17.87 -12.91
N ILE A 341 -16.63 -18.52 -13.46
CA ILE A 341 -16.38 -18.55 -14.91
C ILE A 341 -17.53 -19.28 -15.65
N GLU A 342 -18.04 -20.38 -15.13
CA GLU A 342 -19.17 -21.09 -15.73
C GLU A 342 -20.44 -20.23 -15.69
N ASN A 343 -20.68 -19.50 -14.61
CA ASN A 343 -21.81 -18.60 -14.50
C ASN A 343 -21.74 -17.44 -15.50
N ASP A 344 -20.57 -16.78 -15.61
CA ASP A 344 -20.36 -15.71 -16.60
C ASP A 344 -20.44 -16.24 -18.04
N PHE A 345 -19.92 -17.43 -18.30
CA PHE A 345 -20.02 -18.09 -19.60
C PHE A 345 -21.49 -18.39 -19.97
N ASN A 346 -22.30 -18.81 -19.01
CA ASN A 346 -23.72 -19.09 -19.22
C ASN A 346 -24.53 -17.80 -19.47
N ILE A 347 -24.20 -16.70 -18.81
CA ILE A 347 -24.81 -15.39 -19.04
C ILE A 347 -24.45 -14.89 -20.45
N ILE A 348 -23.17 -14.89 -20.78
CA ILE A 348 -22.67 -14.45 -22.10
C ILE A 348 -23.20 -15.34 -23.24
N SER A 349 -23.25 -16.67 -23.05
CA SER A 349 -23.79 -17.58 -24.04
C SER A 349 -25.30 -17.41 -24.22
N GLY A 350 -26.04 -17.07 -23.15
CA GLY A 350 -27.46 -16.75 -23.19
C GLY A 350 -27.79 -15.48 -24.00
N GLU A 351 -26.93 -14.47 -23.95
CA GLU A 351 -27.04 -13.24 -24.75
C GLU A 351 -26.62 -13.46 -26.22
N ILE A 352 -25.63 -14.30 -26.46
CA ILE A 352 -25.04 -14.56 -27.78
C ILE A 352 -25.94 -15.45 -28.65
N VAL A 353 -26.75 -16.33 -28.07
CA VAL A 353 -27.74 -17.13 -28.81
C VAL A 353 -28.74 -16.22 -29.56
N LYS A 354 -28.85 -14.94 -29.16
CA LYS A 354 -29.67 -13.95 -29.88
C LYS A 354 -28.99 -13.34 -31.12
N ASP A 355 -27.63 -13.37 -31.23
CA ASP A 355 -26.90 -12.61 -32.26
C ASP A 355 -26.11 -13.44 -33.30
N GLY A 356 -26.17 -14.78 -33.30
CA GLY A 356 -25.69 -15.65 -34.39
C GLY A 356 -24.22 -16.11 -34.34
N LYS A 357 -23.88 -17.05 -35.22
CA LYS A 357 -22.67 -17.92 -35.18
C LYS A 357 -21.28 -17.24 -35.17
N ASN A 358 -21.17 -15.97 -35.54
CA ASN A 358 -19.89 -15.25 -35.54
C ASN A 358 -19.44 -14.76 -34.12
N ALA A 359 -20.35 -14.74 -33.18
CA ALA A 359 -20.06 -14.39 -31.79
C ALA A 359 -19.34 -15.53 -31.04
N LEU A 360 -19.65 -16.79 -31.39
CA LEU A 360 -19.12 -17.96 -30.68
C LEU A 360 -17.58 -18.09 -30.74
N SER A 361 -16.95 -17.70 -31.86
CA SER A 361 -15.47 -17.75 -31.98
C SER A 361 -14.77 -16.63 -31.24
N LYS A 362 -15.37 -15.46 -31.15
CA LYS A 362 -14.87 -14.32 -30.37
C LYS A 362 -15.01 -14.58 -28.86
N THR A 363 -16.11 -15.22 -28.46
CA THR A 363 -16.38 -15.58 -27.06
C THR A 363 -15.42 -16.67 -26.55
N LYS A 364 -15.13 -17.69 -27.38
CA LYS A 364 -14.12 -18.70 -27.01
C LYS A 364 -12.71 -18.12 -26.83
N LYS A 365 -12.32 -17.15 -27.69
CA LYS A 365 -11.05 -16.45 -27.55
C LYS A 365 -11.01 -15.55 -26.30
N PHE A 366 -12.12 -14.87 -26.02
CA PHE A 366 -12.26 -14.00 -24.86
C PHE A 366 -12.26 -14.81 -23.55
N SER A 367 -13.03 -15.91 -23.51
CA SER A 367 -13.07 -16.85 -22.39
C SER A 367 -11.69 -17.47 -22.10
N LYS A 368 -10.95 -17.88 -23.13
CA LYS A 368 -9.62 -18.47 -22.98
C LYS A 368 -8.61 -17.43 -22.40
N LYS A 369 -8.67 -16.20 -22.89
CA LYS A 369 -7.79 -15.12 -22.40
C LYS A 369 -8.09 -14.76 -20.94
N ILE A 370 -9.35 -14.70 -20.55
CA ILE A 370 -9.77 -14.49 -19.16
C ILE A 370 -9.32 -15.65 -18.28
N GLN A 371 -9.46 -16.89 -18.73
CA GLN A 371 -8.97 -18.06 -18.01
C GLN A 371 -7.45 -18.02 -17.79
N GLU A 372 -6.68 -17.63 -18.82
CA GLU A 372 -5.23 -17.48 -18.71
C GLU A 372 -4.84 -16.36 -17.71
N GLU A 373 -5.48 -15.18 -17.78
CA GLU A 373 -5.25 -14.06 -16.85
C GLU A 373 -5.62 -14.42 -15.39
N ILE A 374 -6.69 -15.18 -15.21
CA ILE A 374 -7.16 -15.62 -13.90
C ILE A 374 -6.26 -16.73 -13.35
N GLN A 375 -5.81 -17.64 -14.18
CA GLN A 375 -4.88 -18.70 -13.78
C GLN A 375 -3.52 -18.11 -13.39
N GLU A 376 -2.98 -17.17 -14.16
CA GLU A 376 -1.78 -16.40 -13.79
C GLU A 376 -1.97 -15.70 -12.45
N PHE A 377 -3.12 -15.05 -12.22
CA PHE A 377 -3.42 -14.37 -10.96
C PHE A 377 -3.45 -15.33 -9.76
N PHE A 378 -4.06 -16.53 -9.89
CA PHE A 378 -4.08 -17.50 -8.80
C PHE A 378 -2.74 -18.20 -8.60
N GLU A 379 -1.94 -18.39 -9.63
CA GLU A 379 -0.56 -18.83 -9.50
C GLU A 379 0.28 -17.81 -8.73
N GLU A 380 0.07 -16.52 -8.96
CA GLU A 380 0.69 -15.44 -8.18
C GLU A 380 0.24 -15.43 -6.71
N LEU A 381 -0.99 -15.85 -6.41
CA LEU A 381 -1.51 -15.91 -5.02
C LEU A 381 -1.07 -17.15 -4.24
N GLN A 382 -0.60 -18.22 -4.91
CA GLN A 382 -0.23 -19.49 -4.26
C GLN A 382 1.26 -19.60 -3.88
N TYR A 383 2.10 -18.63 -4.23
CA TYR A 383 3.54 -18.64 -3.92
C TYR A 383 3.88 -17.73 -2.75
#